data_13eca94dddc6c8f39522138e51a15de9
#
_entry.id   13eca94dddc6c8f39522138e51a15de9
#
_cell.length_a   1.000
_cell.length_b   1.000
_cell.length_c   1.000
_cell.angle_alpha   90.00
_cell.angle_beta   90.00
_cell.angle_gamma   90.00
#
_symmetry.space_group_name_H-M   'P 1'
#
loop_
_entity.id
_entity.type
_entity.pdbx_description
1 polymer ?
#
loop_
_entity_poly.entity_id
_entity_poly.type
_entity_poly.pdbx_seq_one_letter_code
_entity_poly.pdbx_strand_id
1 'polypeptide(L)'
;MTINLKNFFNPRNKHSKMRDFQDLDHLNGISISSMSADLYGDARDDITLFYFSEGARYASLYTKSKIISENIKYNLKLQNKLVKALFINTKNANAFTGKSGFECLKELSKEISKELTLRASRDDVGTNDVIKPNQVLFASTGVIGEEFPIEKIKNKIPDLVENLKTVLNKYIWIKAASAMMTTDTKPKLAFEECKIGEKEVKIYGIAKGSGM
;
A
#
# COMPACT_ATOMS: atom_id res chain seq x y z
N MET A 1 21.79 5.11 -8.11
CA MET A 1 21.41 6.54 -8.25
C MET A 1 20.23 6.78 -7.33
N THR A 2 20.46 7.38 -6.17
CA THR A 2 19.40 7.63 -5.16
C THR A 2 18.59 8.83 -5.61
N ILE A 3 17.31 8.66 -5.89
CA ILE A 3 16.43 9.77 -6.24
C ILE A 3 16.24 10.60 -4.99
N ASN A 4 16.67 11.86 -5.03
CA ASN A 4 16.41 12.79 -3.95
C ASN A 4 14.93 13.23 -3.99
N LEU A 5 14.09 12.48 -3.28
CA LEU A 5 12.64 12.72 -3.23
C LEU A 5 12.28 14.10 -2.68
N LYS A 6 13.15 14.74 -1.87
CA LYS A 6 12.92 16.11 -1.39
C LYS A 6 12.80 17.11 -2.54
N ASN A 7 13.61 16.94 -3.60
CA ASN A 7 13.52 17.80 -4.78
C ASN A 7 12.32 17.46 -5.67
N PHE A 8 11.89 16.21 -5.67
CA PHE A 8 10.72 15.76 -6.42
C PHE A 8 9.41 16.36 -5.87
N PHE A 9 9.28 16.46 -4.55
CA PHE A 9 8.07 16.90 -3.87
C PHE A 9 8.01 18.38 -3.50
N ASN A 10 9.06 19.17 -3.78
CA ASN A 10 9.03 20.60 -3.46
C ASN A 10 8.25 21.38 -4.53
N PRO A 11 7.00 21.81 -4.28
CA PRO A 11 6.18 22.51 -5.27
C PRO A 11 6.75 23.90 -5.66
N ARG A 12 7.66 24.45 -4.85
CA ARG A 12 8.35 25.72 -5.12
C ARG A 12 9.61 25.54 -5.97
N ASN A 13 10.07 24.30 -6.14
CA ASN A 13 11.24 24.03 -6.97
C ASN A 13 10.81 23.97 -8.45
N LYS A 14 11.47 24.78 -9.31
CA LYS A 14 11.26 24.78 -10.77
C LYS A 14 11.49 23.41 -11.42
N HIS A 15 12.22 22.52 -10.76
CA HIS A 15 12.52 21.15 -11.20
C HIS A 15 11.60 20.11 -10.56
N SER A 16 10.55 20.52 -9.82
CA SER A 16 9.59 19.56 -9.26
C SER A 16 8.79 18.90 -10.37
N LYS A 17 8.92 17.58 -10.47
CA LYS A 17 8.19 16.76 -11.45
C LYS A 17 6.73 16.47 -11.03
N MET A 18 6.26 17.04 -9.93
CA MET A 18 4.84 16.91 -9.53
C MET A 18 3.88 17.49 -10.56
N ARG A 19 4.34 18.46 -11.38
CA ARG A 19 3.53 19.08 -12.43
C ARG A 19 3.22 18.13 -13.59
N ASP A 20 4.04 17.09 -13.77
CA ASP A 20 3.90 16.12 -14.86
C ASP A 20 2.77 15.11 -14.60
N PHE A 21 2.17 15.12 -13.41
CA PHE A 21 1.05 14.25 -13.05
C PHE A 21 -0.27 15.00 -13.18
N GLN A 22 -1.29 14.31 -13.67
CA GLN A 22 -2.66 14.79 -13.68
C GLN A 22 -3.10 15.14 -12.26
N ASP A 23 -4.02 16.09 -12.12
CA ASP A 23 -4.70 16.31 -10.86
C ASP A 23 -5.60 15.12 -10.60
N LEU A 24 -5.43 14.52 -9.42
CA LEU A 24 -6.21 13.39 -8.96
C LEU A 24 -7.26 13.89 -7.99
N ASP A 25 -8.50 13.69 -8.36
CA ASP A 25 -9.63 14.05 -7.52
C ASP A 25 -9.68 13.22 -6.24
N HIS A 26 -10.42 13.74 -5.29
CA HIS A 26 -10.76 13.00 -4.10
C HIS A 26 -11.60 11.77 -4.45
N LEU A 27 -11.26 10.64 -3.83
CA LEU A 27 -11.99 9.39 -3.93
C LEU A 27 -12.52 9.00 -2.54
N ASN A 28 -13.84 9.01 -2.40
CA ASN A 28 -14.50 8.63 -1.14
C ASN A 28 -14.27 7.14 -0.81
N GLY A 29 -14.25 6.83 0.48
CA GLY A 29 -14.13 5.45 0.96
C GLY A 29 -12.74 4.87 0.91
N ILE A 30 -11.73 5.62 0.48
CA ILE A 30 -10.31 5.23 0.51
C ILE A 30 -9.51 6.20 1.36
N SER A 31 -8.67 5.66 2.23
CA SER A 31 -7.64 6.41 2.95
C SER A 31 -6.27 5.82 2.65
N ILE A 32 -5.26 6.67 2.57
CA ILE A 32 -3.89 6.26 2.23
C ILE A 32 -2.91 6.84 3.23
N SER A 33 -1.97 6.01 3.66
CA SER A 33 -0.80 6.44 4.44
C SER A 33 0.46 5.80 3.88
N SER A 34 1.55 6.54 3.85
CA SER A 34 2.89 6.03 3.52
C SER A 34 3.92 6.65 4.44
N MET A 35 4.84 5.83 4.92
CA MET A 35 5.90 6.27 5.83
C MET A 35 7.12 5.34 5.77
N SER A 36 8.18 5.74 6.44
CA SER A 36 9.37 4.91 6.64
C SER A 36 9.19 3.98 7.84
N ALA A 37 9.46 2.70 7.63
CA ALA A 37 9.74 1.72 8.68
C ALA A 37 11.25 1.47 8.84
N ASP A 38 12.07 2.36 8.27
CA ASP A 38 13.54 2.27 8.29
C ASP A 38 14.07 0.94 7.69
N LEU A 39 13.45 0.47 6.61
CA LEU A 39 13.90 -0.76 5.95
C LEU A 39 15.16 -0.53 5.13
N TYR A 40 15.40 0.69 4.68
CA TYR A 40 16.58 1.08 3.90
C TYR A 40 17.70 1.73 4.75
N GLY A 41 17.43 2.05 6.02
CA GLY A 41 18.36 2.82 6.86
C GLY A 41 18.42 4.30 6.48
N ASP A 42 17.40 4.81 5.79
CA ASP A 42 17.22 6.22 5.43
C ASP A 42 15.77 6.67 5.71
N ALA A 43 15.49 7.97 5.58
CA ALA A 43 14.16 8.52 5.86
C ALA A 43 13.16 8.33 4.71
N ARG A 44 13.43 7.44 3.77
CA ARG A 44 12.57 7.14 2.63
C ARG A 44 11.34 6.36 3.11
N ASP A 45 10.17 6.72 2.55
CA ASP A 45 8.97 5.91 2.75
C ASP A 45 9.15 4.53 2.10
N ASP A 46 8.83 3.47 2.83
CA ASP A 46 9.04 2.07 2.42
C ASP A 46 7.87 1.14 2.76
N ILE A 47 6.86 1.66 3.47
CA ILE A 47 5.59 1.00 3.71
C ILE A 47 4.42 1.91 3.32
N THR A 48 3.36 1.29 2.81
CA THR A 48 2.12 1.98 2.41
C THR A 48 0.91 1.15 2.80
N LEU A 49 -0.12 1.82 3.31
CA LEU A 49 -1.41 1.24 3.64
C LEU A 49 -2.51 1.96 2.86
N PHE A 50 -3.31 1.17 2.13
CA PHE A 50 -4.60 1.58 1.60
C PHE A 50 -5.68 1.00 2.52
N TYR A 51 -6.56 1.84 3.01
CA TYR A 51 -7.70 1.44 3.81
C TYR A 51 -8.99 1.77 3.08
N PHE A 52 -9.92 0.82 3.02
CA PHE A 52 -11.22 0.92 2.39
C PHE A 52 -12.30 0.89 3.47
N SER A 53 -12.84 2.04 3.84
CA SER A 53 -13.80 2.16 4.95
C SER A 53 -15.05 1.31 4.74
N GLU A 54 -15.62 1.34 3.53
CA GLU A 54 -16.77 0.52 3.15
C GLU A 54 -16.41 -0.93 2.79
N GLY A 55 -15.09 -1.21 2.72
CA GLY A 55 -14.57 -2.41 2.09
C GLY A 55 -14.59 -2.33 0.56
N ALA A 56 -13.70 -3.09 -0.06
CA ALA A 56 -13.55 -3.12 -1.50
C ALA A 56 -13.66 -4.55 -2.04
N ARG A 57 -14.39 -4.72 -3.12
CA ARG A 57 -14.29 -5.96 -3.92
C ARG A 57 -13.00 -5.93 -4.71
N TYR A 58 -12.33 -7.05 -4.81
CA TYR A 58 -11.08 -7.14 -5.54
C TYR A 58 -11.05 -8.31 -6.51
N ALA A 59 -10.25 -8.16 -7.54
CA ALA A 59 -9.81 -9.21 -8.42
C ALA A 59 -8.29 -9.16 -8.52
N SER A 60 -7.63 -10.30 -8.62
CA SER A 60 -6.18 -10.39 -8.65
C SER A 60 -5.70 -11.34 -9.74
N LEU A 61 -4.60 -10.95 -10.38
CA LEU A 61 -3.84 -11.79 -11.27
C LEU A 61 -2.46 -11.98 -10.69
N TYR A 62 -2.00 -13.23 -10.63
CA TYR A 62 -0.70 -13.59 -10.08
C TYR A 62 0.16 -14.26 -11.13
N THR A 63 1.45 -14.33 -10.86
CA THR A 63 2.41 -15.02 -11.70
C THR A 63 2.04 -16.50 -11.91
N LYS A 64 2.39 -17.04 -13.08
CA LYS A 64 2.31 -18.48 -13.38
C LYS A 64 3.57 -19.25 -12.92
N SER A 65 4.56 -18.58 -12.30
CA SER A 65 5.73 -19.22 -11.73
C SER A 65 5.33 -20.29 -10.71
N LYS A 66 6.04 -21.40 -10.70
CA LYS A 66 5.89 -22.44 -9.66
C LYS A 66 6.41 -21.99 -8.30
N ILE A 67 7.29 -20.99 -8.31
CA ILE A 67 7.86 -20.39 -7.11
C ILE A 67 7.22 -19.01 -6.94
N ILE A 68 6.38 -18.89 -5.92
CA ILE A 68 5.63 -17.66 -5.59
C ILE A 68 6.02 -17.17 -4.20
N SER A 69 5.92 -15.85 -4.00
CA SER A 69 6.18 -15.22 -2.70
C SER A 69 5.16 -15.62 -1.64
N GLU A 70 5.50 -15.45 -0.38
CA GLU A 70 4.59 -15.77 0.72
C GLU A 70 3.36 -14.85 0.73
N ASN A 71 3.47 -13.63 0.21
CA ASN A 71 2.32 -12.73 0.03
C ASN A 71 1.28 -13.31 -0.92
N ILE A 72 1.72 -13.86 -2.06
CA ILE A 72 0.82 -14.49 -3.02
C ILE A 72 0.16 -15.71 -2.38
N LYS A 73 0.93 -16.54 -1.66
CA LYS A 73 0.39 -17.69 -0.93
C LYS A 73 -0.63 -17.28 0.13
N TYR A 74 -0.37 -16.18 0.84
CA TYR A 74 -1.29 -15.62 1.82
C TYR A 74 -2.58 -15.15 1.15
N ASN A 75 -2.47 -14.28 0.14
CA ASN A 75 -3.63 -13.71 -0.56
C ASN A 75 -4.51 -14.78 -1.22
N LEU A 76 -3.90 -15.85 -1.77
CA LEU A 76 -4.64 -16.98 -2.36
C LEU A 76 -5.46 -17.78 -1.34
N LYS A 77 -5.10 -17.74 -0.05
CA LYS A 77 -5.87 -18.38 1.04
C LYS A 77 -7.02 -17.54 1.55
N LEU A 78 -7.11 -16.27 1.15
CA LEU A 78 -8.21 -15.41 1.57
C LEU A 78 -9.48 -15.82 0.82
N GLN A 79 -10.49 -16.26 1.56
CA GLN A 79 -11.78 -16.64 1.00
C GLN A 79 -12.74 -15.45 0.83
N ASN A 80 -12.46 -14.34 1.54
CA ASN A 80 -13.25 -13.12 1.47
C ASN A 80 -13.01 -12.39 0.16
N LYS A 81 -14.11 -12.06 -0.53
CA LYS A 81 -14.06 -11.19 -1.73
C LYS A 81 -14.13 -9.70 -1.37
N LEU A 82 -14.35 -9.37 -0.11
CA LEU A 82 -14.39 -8.01 0.42
C LEU A 82 -13.18 -7.79 1.32
N VAL A 83 -12.33 -6.87 0.94
CA VAL A 83 -11.14 -6.49 1.71
C VAL A 83 -11.30 -5.10 2.30
N LYS A 84 -10.67 -4.88 3.45
CA LYS A 84 -10.64 -3.60 4.15
C LYS A 84 -9.29 -2.90 4.01
N ALA A 85 -8.22 -3.65 3.69
CA ALA A 85 -6.90 -3.05 3.55
C ALA A 85 -6.01 -3.75 2.53
N LEU A 86 -5.10 -2.97 1.94
CA LEU A 86 -3.95 -3.45 1.19
C LEU A 86 -2.69 -2.83 1.81
N PHE A 87 -1.82 -3.67 2.35
CA PHE A 87 -0.51 -3.28 2.88
C PHE A 87 0.58 -3.62 1.86
N ILE A 88 1.48 -2.67 1.65
CA ILE A 88 2.60 -2.81 0.71
C ILE A 88 3.90 -2.43 1.41
N ASN A 89 4.94 -3.27 1.28
CA ASN A 89 6.29 -2.93 1.69
C ASN A 89 7.29 -3.06 0.55
N THR A 90 8.37 -2.29 0.65
CA THR A 90 9.54 -2.40 -0.22
C THR A 90 10.74 -2.98 0.51
N LYS A 91 11.91 -3.00 -0.12
CA LYS A 91 13.18 -3.56 0.35
C LYS A 91 13.21 -5.09 0.40
N ASN A 92 12.14 -5.75 0.83
CA ASN A 92 12.04 -7.20 0.99
C ASN A 92 10.85 -7.72 0.18
N ALA A 93 11.05 -8.73 -0.66
CA ALA A 93 10.01 -9.33 -1.52
C ALA A 93 9.17 -10.37 -0.80
N ASN A 94 9.53 -10.76 0.42
CA ASN A 94 8.96 -11.88 1.15
C ASN A 94 8.84 -13.16 0.28
N ALA A 95 9.87 -13.43 -0.47
CA ALA A 95 10.00 -14.59 -1.35
C ALA A 95 11.20 -15.44 -0.92
N PHE A 96 11.07 -16.76 -0.99
CA PHE A 96 12.05 -17.72 -0.44
C PHE A 96 12.28 -17.58 1.07
N THR A 97 11.32 -17.03 1.79
CA THR A 97 11.32 -16.90 3.25
C THR A 97 10.61 -18.06 3.95
N GLY A 98 9.92 -18.89 3.18
CA GLY A 98 9.28 -20.11 3.67
C GLY A 98 8.20 -19.86 4.73
N LYS A 99 8.07 -20.81 5.65
CA LYS A 99 7.05 -20.75 6.70
C LYS A 99 7.16 -19.50 7.57
N SER A 100 8.39 -19.05 7.87
CA SER A 100 8.62 -17.85 8.68
C SER A 100 7.98 -16.60 8.03
N GLY A 101 8.27 -16.34 6.75
CA GLY A 101 7.70 -15.20 6.04
C GLY A 101 6.17 -15.24 5.95
N PHE A 102 5.57 -16.44 5.87
CA PHE A 102 4.12 -16.60 5.89
C PHE A 102 3.50 -16.31 7.27
N GLU A 103 4.12 -16.77 8.35
CA GLU A 103 3.65 -16.51 9.72
C GLU A 103 3.79 -15.02 10.07
N CYS A 104 4.84 -14.32 9.59
CA CYS A 104 4.96 -12.87 9.71
C CYS A 104 3.76 -12.14 9.11
N LEU A 105 3.24 -12.56 7.94
CA LEU A 105 2.06 -11.96 7.34
C LEU A 105 0.80 -12.18 8.18
N LYS A 106 0.66 -13.35 8.79
CA LYS A 106 -0.47 -13.62 9.71
C LYS A 106 -0.42 -12.72 10.94
N GLU A 107 0.76 -12.52 11.51
CA GLU A 107 0.95 -11.63 12.65
C GLU A 107 0.64 -10.19 12.25
N LEU A 108 1.20 -9.74 11.13
CA LEU A 108 1.01 -8.39 10.63
C LEU A 108 -0.46 -8.11 10.27
N SER A 109 -1.18 -9.10 9.71
CA SER A 109 -2.61 -8.96 9.42
C SER A 109 -3.45 -8.76 10.68
N LYS A 110 -3.09 -9.43 11.79
CA LYS A 110 -3.76 -9.24 13.09
C LYS A 110 -3.52 -7.84 13.64
N GLU A 111 -2.27 -7.35 13.56
CA GLU A 111 -1.95 -6.02 14.06
C GLU A 111 -2.62 -4.92 13.22
N ILE A 112 -2.55 -5.00 11.89
CA ILE A 112 -3.23 -4.05 11.00
C ILE A 112 -4.74 -4.05 11.26
N SER A 113 -5.37 -5.22 11.34
CA SER A 113 -6.82 -5.30 11.54
C SER A 113 -7.24 -4.77 12.91
N LYS A 114 -6.44 -4.98 13.95
CA LYS A 114 -6.66 -4.45 15.30
C LYS A 114 -6.61 -2.91 15.29
N GLU A 115 -5.54 -2.33 14.74
CA GLU A 115 -5.36 -0.88 14.73
C GLU A 115 -6.42 -0.18 13.85
N LEU A 116 -6.79 -0.78 12.71
CA LEU A 116 -7.87 -0.26 11.88
C LEU A 116 -9.24 -0.34 12.57
N THR A 117 -9.52 -1.40 13.34
CA THR A 117 -10.74 -1.51 14.16
C THR A 117 -10.79 -0.42 15.21
N LEU A 118 -9.69 -0.18 15.93
CA LEU A 118 -9.59 0.88 16.93
C LEU A 118 -9.82 2.26 16.31
N ARG A 119 -9.27 2.51 15.12
CA ARG A 119 -9.49 3.74 14.38
C ARG A 119 -10.94 3.89 13.94
N ALA A 120 -11.53 2.87 13.31
CA ALA A 120 -12.93 2.92 12.86
C ALA A 120 -13.90 3.22 14.01
N SER A 121 -13.66 2.65 15.18
CA SER A 121 -14.46 2.91 16.39
C SER A 121 -14.32 4.34 16.92
N ARG A 122 -13.22 5.02 16.65
CA ARG A 122 -13.00 6.44 17.03
C ARG A 122 -13.64 7.39 16.04
N ASP A 123 -13.49 7.09 14.74
CA ASP A 123 -13.92 8.00 13.66
C ASP A 123 -15.44 7.97 13.46
N ASP A 124 -16.09 6.84 13.78
CA ASP A 124 -17.54 6.65 13.62
C ASP A 124 -18.14 6.07 14.91
N VAL A 125 -18.57 6.98 15.80
CA VAL A 125 -19.17 6.62 17.10
C VAL A 125 -20.52 5.93 16.86
N GLY A 126 -20.52 4.62 16.84
CA GLY A 126 -21.71 3.78 16.67
C GLY A 126 -21.53 2.58 15.73
N THR A 127 -20.47 2.52 14.96
CA THR A 127 -20.16 1.34 14.15
C THR A 127 -19.22 0.40 14.92
N ASN A 128 -19.72 -0.78 15.26
CA ASN A 128 -18.92 -1.89 15.76
C ASN A 128 -18.31 -2.70 14.59
N ASP A 129 -17.75 -2.02 13.57
CA ASP A 129 -17.17 -2.72 12.41
C ASP A 129 -15.81 -3.33 12.79
N VAL A 130 -15.83 -4.59 13.21
CA VAL A 130 -14.62 -5.34 13.55
C VAL A 130 -13.95 -5.81 12.27
N ILE A 131 -12.80 -5.21 11.97
CA ILE A 131 -11.97 -5.58 10.81
C ILE A 131 -11.23 -6.87 11.13
N LYS A 132 -11.33 -7.85 10.23
CA LYS A 132 -10.75 -9.18 10.43
C LYS A 132 -9.40 -9.31 9.69
N PRO A 133 -8.45 -10.12 10.23
CA PRO A 133 -7.16 -10.36 9.57
C PRO A 133 -7.27 -10.86 8.12
N ASN A 134 -8.31 -11.64 7.81
CA ASN A 134 -8.57 -12.14 6.45
C ASN A 134 -9.17 -11.10 5.49
N GLN A 135 -9.25 -9.84 5.89
CA GLN A 135 -9.64 -8.70 5.05
C GLN A 135 -8.44 -7.81 4.68
N VAL A 136 -7.21 -8.25 5.00
CA VAL A 136 -5.97 -7.54 4.69
C VAL A 136 -5.23 -8.27 3.57
N LEU A 137 -4.97 -7.58 2.47
CA LEU A 137 -4.11 -8.03 1.36
C LEU A 137 -2.69 -7.55 1.55
N PHE A 138 -1.73 -8.30 1.03
CA PHE A 138 -0.31 -7.96 1.08
C PHE A 138 0.33 -7.92 -0.30
N ALA A 139 1.22 -6.94 -0.48
CA ALA A 139 2.15 -6.90 -1.60
C ALA A 139 3.54 -6.52 -1.09
N SER A 140 4.58 -7.16 -1.58
CA SER A 140 5.97 -6.87 -1.23
C SER A 140 6.85 -6.85 -2.47
N THR A 141 7.88 -6.03 -2.42
CA THR A 141 8.85 -5.93 -3.50
C THR A 141 10.24 -5.62 -2.94
N GLY A 142 11.27 -6.23 -3.50
CA GLY A 142 12.66 -6.02 -3.09
C GLY A 142 13.50 -7.28 -3.17
N VAL A 143 14.39 -7.46 -2.20
CA VAL A 143 15.33 -8.57 -2.14
C VAL A 143 14.62 -9.89 -1.85
N ILE A 144 15.08 -10.95 -2.50
CA ILE A 144 14.57 -12.33 -2.37
C ILE A 144 15.50 -13.09 -1.41
N GLY A 145 14.92 -13.92 -0.54
CA GLY A 145 15.69 -14.81 0.36
C GLY A 145 16.19 -14.16 1.65
N GLU A 146 15.95 -12.86 1.85
CA GLU A 146 16.22 -12.20 3.12
C GLU A 146 15.05 -12.41 4.09
N GLU A 147 15.34 -12.48 5.38
CA GLU A 147 14.33 -12.57 6.43
C GLU A 147 13.38 -11.36 6.38
N PHE A 148 12.08 -11.62 6.58
CA PHE A 148 11.09 -10.56 6.55
C PHE A 148 11.21 -9.67 7.79
N PRO A 149 11.35 -8.34 7.65
CA PRO A 149 11.66 -7.43 8.75
C PRO A 149 10.42 -7.08 9.59
N ILE A 150 9.81 -8.12 10.18
CA ILE A 150 8.50 -8.03 10.86
C ILE A 150 8.49 -7.00 11.98
N GLU A 151 9.51 -6.96 12.83
CA GLU A 151 9.53 -6.09 14.01
C GLU A 151 9.60 -4.61 13.61
N LYS A 152 10.41 -4.27 12.60
CA LYS A 152 10.49 -2.90 12.09
C LYS A 152 9.13 -2.43 11.54
N ILE A 153 8.47 -3.28 10.76
CA ILE A 153 7.18 -2.98 10.16
C ILE A 153 6.09 -2.89 11.22
N LYS A 154 5.98 -3.89 12.09
CA LYS A 154 4.95 -4.00 13.11
C LYS A 154 4.95 -2.81 14.06
N ASN A 155 6.14 -2.37 14.51
CA ASN A 155 6.30 -1.21 15.38
C ASN A 155 5.80 0.12 14.74
N LYS A 156 5.63 0.15 13.41
CA LYS A 156 5.13 1.32 12.67
C LYS A 156 3.66 1.23 12.26
N ILE A 157 2.98 0.11 12.52
CA ILE A 157 1.57 -0.03 12.15
C ILE A 157 0.66 0.96 12.87
N PRO A 158 0.80 1.21 14.20
CA PRO A 158 -0.02 2.23 14.86
C PRO A 158 0.13 3.62 14.22
N ASP A 159 1.37 4.06 14.00
CA ASP A 159 1.66 5.35 13.35
C ASP A 159 1.12 5.40 11.92
N LEU A 160 1.25 4.29 11.16
CA LEU A 160 0.79 4.19 9.78
C LEU A 160 -0.74 4.32 9.70
N VAL A 161 -1.46 3.69 10.61
CA VAL A 161 -2.92 3.76 10.71
C VAL A 161 -3.37 5.15 11.15
N GLU A 162 -2.71 5.74 12.16
CA GLU A 162 -3.04 7.08 12.65
C GLU A 162 -2.87 8.15 11.55
N ASN A 163 -1.85 8.00 10.70
CA ASN A 163 -1.55 8.93 9.62
C ASN A 163 -2.36 8.72 8.33
N LEU A 164 -3.35 7.83 8.31
CA LEU A 164 -4.23 7.65 7.16
C LEU A 164 -4.92 8.97 6.77
N LYS A 165 -4.76 9.38 5.52
CA LYS A 165 -5.38 10.59 4.96
C LYS A 165 -6.68 10.20 4.26
N THR A 166 -7.78 10.77 4.74
CA THR A 166 -9.12 10.57 4.17
C THR A 166 -9.39 11.49 2.99
N VAL A 167 -8.84 12.72 3.04
CA VAL A 167 -8.90 13.65 1.91
C VAL A 167 -7.69 13.43 1.04
N LEU A 168 -7.89 12.74 -0.08
CA LEU A 168 -6.84 12.41 -1.02
C LEU A 168 -6.61 13.54 -2.02
N ASN A 169 -5.38 13.74 -2.38
CA ASN A 169 -4.94 14.65 -3.41
C ASN A 169 -3.74 14.06 -4.16
N LYS A 170 -3.36 14.68 -5.25
CA LYS A 170 -2.22 14.29 -6.10
C LYS A 170 -0.94 13.96 -5.29
N TYR A 171 -0.63 14.76 -4.26
CA TYR A 171 0.56 14.53 -3.43
C TYR A 171 0.53 13.19 -2.71
N ILE A 172 -0.61 12.82 -2.12
CA ILE A 172 -0.77 11.56 -1.37
C ILE A 172 -0.61 10.36 -2.31
N TRP A 173 -1.20 10.43 -3.51
CA TRP A 173 -1.07 9.39 -4.52
C TRP A 173 0.38 9.23 -5.01
N ILE A 174 1.08 10.35 -5.28
CA ILE A 174 2.49 10.32 -5.67
C ILE A 174 3.36 9.76 -4.54
N LYS A 175 3.08 10.13 -3.29
CA LYS A 175 3.79 9.63 -2.11
C LYS A 175 3.63 8.10 -2.00
N ALA A 176 2.41 7.59 -2.13
CA ALA A 176 2.14 6.15 -2.12
C ALA A 176 2.87 5.42 -3.26
N ALA A 177 2.78 5.94 -4.49
CA ALA A 177 3.47 5.36 -5.64
C ALA A 177 4.99 5.38 -5.48
N SER A 178 5.54 6.42 -4.85
CA SER A 178 6.98 6.54 -4.58
C SER A 178 7.47 5.58 -3.51
N ALA A 179 6.65 5.36 -2.47
CA ALA A 179 6.96 4.41 -1.40
C ALA A 179 7.05 2.96 -1.90
N MET A 180 6.35 2.63 -3.00
CA MET A 180 6.41 1.30 -3.62
C MET A 180 7.62 1.07 -4.52
N MET A 181 8.37 2.13 -4.86
CA MET A 181 9.50 2.03 -5.81
C MET A 181 10.68 1.29 -5.18
N THR A 182 11.40 0.54 -6.01
CA THR A 182 12.70 -0.06 -5.69
C THR A 182 13.78 0.46 -6.63
N THR A 183 13.86 -0.07 -7.83
CA THR A 183 14.79 0.36 -8.88
C THR A 183 14.15 1.29 -9.89
N ASP A 184 12.91 1.67 -9.70
CA ASP A 184 12.19 2.62 -10.53
C ASP A 184 12.84 4.00 -10.52
N THR A 185 12.83 4.67 -11.65
CA THR A 185 13.39 6.03 -11.80
C THR A 185 12.36 7.12 -11.54
N LYS A 186 11.05 6.78 -11.60
CA LYS A 186 9.93 7.69 -11.34
C LYS A 186 8.69 6.92 -10.86
N PRO A 187 7.82 7.54 -10.06
CA PRO A 187 6.51 6.98 -9.76
C PRO A 187 5.66 6.88 -11.04
N LYS A 188 4.80 5.88 -11.11
CA LYS A 188 3.91 5.65 -12.24
C LYS A 188 2.47 5.68 -11.75
N LEU A 189 1.74 6.69 -12.20
CA LEU A 189 0.35 6.95 -11.86
C LEU A 189 -0.42 7.22 -13.13
N ALA A 190 -1.65 6.78 -13.20
CA ALA A 190 -2.61 7.11 -14.24
C ALA A 190 -3.99 7.35 -13.63
N PHE A 191 -4.75 8.22 -14.24
CA PHE A 191 -6.13 8.52 -13.89
C PHE A 191 -6.95 8.65 -15.17
N GLU A 192 -8.10 8.01 -15.18
CA GLU A 192 -9.06 8.10 -16.27
C GLU A 192 -10.49 8.11 -15.72
N GLU A 193 -11.37 8.78 -16.43
CA GLU A 193 -12.81 8.78 -16.17
C GLU A 193 -13.55 8.18 -17.37
N CYS A 194 -14.53 7.36 -17.10
CA CYS A 194 -15.38 6.80 -18.14
C CYS A 194 -16.83 6.66 -17.66
N LYS A 195 -17.74 6.44 -18.60
CA LYS A 195 -19.12 6.09 -18.29
C LYS A 195 -19.37 4.62 -18.58
N ILE A 196 -19.97 3.92 -17.60
CA ILE A 196 -20.46 2.55 -17.75
C ILE A 196 -21.96 2.58 -17.55
N GLY A 197 -22.71 2.49 -18.64
CA GLY A 197 -24.13 2.83 -18.65
C GLY A 197 -24.33 4.31 -18.31
N GLU A 198 -25.14 4.59 -17.31
CA GLU A 198 -25.39 5.98 -16.85
C GLU A 198 -24.47 6.42 -15.70
N LYS A 199 -23.58 5.54 -15.22
CA LYS A 199 -22.71 5.82 -14.06
C LYS A 199 -21.34 6.30 -14.52
N GLU A 200 -20.88 7.39 -13.91
CA GLU A 200 -19.50 7.85 -14.01
C GLU A 200 -18.61 6.96 -13.16
N VAL A 201 -17.50 6.51 -13.75
CA VAL A 201 -16.52 5.64 -13.11
C VAL A 201 -15.15 6.29 -13.20
N LYS A 202 -14.49 6.42 -12.05
CA LYS A 202 -13.12 6.90 -11.93
C LYS A 202 -12.16 5.72 -11.79
N ILE A 203 -11.09 5.71 -12.58
CA ILE A 203 -10.09 4.64 -12.60
C ILE A 203 -8.75 5.24 -12.17
N TYR A 204 -8.20 4.75 -11.07
CA TYR A 204 -6.89 5.13 -10.57
C TYR A 204 -5.92 3.98 -10.74
N GLY A 205 -4.81 4.24 -11.40
CA GLY A 205 -3.77 3.25 -11.65
C GLY A 205 -2.47 3.61 -10.95
N ILE A 206 -1.86 2.65 -10.26
CA ILE A 206 -0.50 2.72 -9.76
C ILE A 206 0.26 1.51 -10.29
N ALA A 207 1.45 1.74 -10.82
CA ALA A 207 2.34 0.68 -11.25
C ALA A 207 3.76 0.92 -10.75
N LYS A 208 4.49 -0.17 -10.52
CA LYS A 208 5.93 -0.14 -10.23
C LYS A 208 6.65 -1.17 -11.09
N GLY A 209 7.91 -0.90 -11.33
CA GLY A 209 8.83 -1.75 -12.08
C GLY A 209 9.57 -0.95 -13.16
N SER A 210 10.82 -1.33 -13.43
CA SER A 210 11.61 -0.74 -14.51
C SER A 210 12.16 -1.84 -15.43
N GLY A 211 13.14 -2.62 -15.01
CA GLY A 211 13.73 -3.71 -15.78
C GLY A 211 13.65 -5.07 -15.09
N MET A 212 13.10 -5.09 -13.90
CA MET A 212 13.04 -6.30 -13.07
C MET A 212 11.63 -6.51 -12.51
#